data_291d54b6c5ebce0c5ce8357a3675d7d7
#
_entry.id   291d54b6c5ebce0c5ce8357a3675d7d7
#
_cell.length_a   1.000
_cell.length_b   1.000
_cell.length_c   1.000
_cell.angle_alpha   90.00
_cell.angle_beta   90.00
_cell.angle_gamma   90.00
#
_symmetry.space_group_name_H-M   'P 1'
#
loop_
_entity.id
_entity.type
_entity.pdbx_description
1 polymer ?
#
loop_
_entity_poly.entity_id
_entity_poly.type
_entity_poly.pdbx_seq_one_letter_code
_entity_poly.pdbx_strand_id
1 'polypeptide(L)'
;MAKWRAFLEMPVGGYLDKLEKEYNIIKRVRPFGAKEGSRNNKYLIEDNFLNLWFRFIYKYRSAIEIGNLDYVRNIMERDYDTFSGIILKKYFRAKMIDSMEYSDIQGYWNNKGEDEIDIVAVNEFEKRIVFC
;
A
#
# COMPACT_ATOMS: atom_id res chain seq x y z
N MET A 1 15.04 -9.02 -28.24
CA MET A 1 14.79 -7.56 -28.40
C MET A 1 13.30 -7.16 -28.50
N ALA A 2 12.45 -7.93 -29.15
CA ALA A 2 11.00 -7.58 -29.27
C ALA A 2 10.23 -7.49 -27.95
N LYS A 3 10.58 -8.26 -26.93
CA LYS A 3 9.90 -8.28 -25.61
C LYS A 3 10.08 -6.97 -24.82
N TRP A 4 11.21 -6.29 -24.98
CA TRP A 4 11.51 -5.03 -24.28
C TRP A 4 10.81 -3.80 -24.91
N ARG A 5 10.60 -3.81 -26.24
CA ARG A 5 9.85 -2.74 -26.91
C ARG A 5 8.36 -2.76 -26.55
N ALA A 6 7.74 -3.94 -26.51
CA ALA A 6 6.35 -4.07 -26.07
C ALA A 6 6.14 -3.63 -24.61
N PHE A 7 7.17 -3.74 -23.77
CA PHE A 7 7.13 -3.25 -22.40
C PHE A 7 7.15 -1.72 -22.33
N LEU A 8 7.93 -1.04 -23.19
CA LEU A 8 8.04 0.43 -23.20
C LEU A 8 6.80 1.14 -23.78
N GLU A 9 5.98 0.45 -24.55
CA GLU A 9 4.77 0.99 -25.20
C GLU A 9 3.48 0.68 -24.42
N MET A 10 3.59 -0.01 -23.28
CA MET A 10 2.43 -0.40 -22.49
C MET A 10 1.87 0.79 -21.70
N PRO A 11 0.56 1.07 -21.73
CA PRO A 11 -0.05 2.09 -20.90
C PRO A 11 0.16 1.75 -19.40
N VAL A 12 0.23 2.78 -18.55
CA VAL A 12 0.47 2.63 -17.09
C VAL A 12 -0.41 1.56 -16.45
N GLY A 13 -1.69 1.46 -16.87
CA GLY A 13 -2.61 0.42 -16.40
C GLY A 13 -2.11 -1.00 -16.68
N GLY A 14 -1.47 -1.24 -17.82
CA GLY A 14 -0.90 -2.54 -18.16
C GLY A 14 0.26 -2.95 -17.26
N TYR A 15 1.09 -2.00 -16.83
CA TYR A 15 2.15 -2.26 -15.85
C TYR A 15 1.58 -2.61 -14.48
N LEU A 16 0.58 -1.84 -14.03
CA LEU A 16 -0.08 -2.10 -12.74
C LEU A 16 -0.76 -3.47 -12.74
N ASP A 17 -1.43 -3.84 -13.82
CA ASP A 17 -2.06 -5.16 -13.94
C ASP A 17 -1.03 -6.30 -13.88
N LYS A 18 0.15 -6.14 -14.50
CA LYS A 18 1.22 -7.13 -14.41
C LYS A 18 1.80 -7.23 -13.00
N LEU A 19 2.07 -6.09 -12.36
CA LEU A 19 2.60 -6.05 -10.99
C LEU A 19 1.61 -6.68 -9.99
N GLU A 20 0.30 -6.52 -10.21
CA GLU A 20 -0.74 -7.10 -9.37
C GLU A 20 -0.92 -8.61 -9.66
N LYS A 21 -1.13 -9.00 -10.94
CA LYS A 21 -1.61 -10.33 -11.31
C LYS A 21 -0.50 -11.35 -11.59
N GLU A 22 0.62 -10.90 -12.18
CA GLU A 22 1.72 -11.79 -12.56
C GLU A 22 2.80 -11.86 -11.49
N TYR A 23 3.15 -10.72 -10.87
CA TYR A 23 4.26 -10.63 -9.93
C TYR A 23 3.83 -10.59 -8.47
N ASN A 24 2.54 -10.33 -8.17
CA ASN A 24 2.00 -10.19 -6.80
C ASN A 24 2.79 -9.19 -5.92
N ILE A 25 3.33 -8.13 -6.53
CA ILE A 25 4.11 -7.10 -5.82
C ILE A 25 3.21 -6.05 -5.23
N ILE A 26 2.12 -5.72 -5.92
CA ILE A 26 1.16 -4.72 -5.48
C ILE A 26 -0.23 -5.31 -5.39
N LYS A 27 -1.06 -4.69 -4.56
CA LYS A 27 -2.49 -4.99 -4.44
C LYS A 27 -3.29 -3.74 -4.69
N ARG A 28 -4.31 -3.86 -5.52
CA ARG A 28 -5.30 -2.81 -5.70
C ARG A 28 -6.34 -2.88 -4.58
N VAL A 29 -6.53 -1.75 -3.90
CA VAL A 29 -7.53 -1.60 -2.83
C VAL A 29 -8.54 -0.53 -3.20
N ARG A 30 -9.77 -0.72 -2.76
CA ARG A 30 -10.89 0.21 -2.94
C ARG A 30 -11.30 0.78 -1.59
N PRO A 31 -11.82 2.02 -1.54
CA PRO A 31 -12.37 2.54 -0.29
C PRO A 31 -13.66 1.81 0.09
N PHE A 32 -13.93 1.74 1.38
CA PHE A 32 -15.18 1.21 1.91
C PHE A 32 -16.40 1.87 1.23
N GLY A 33 -17.38 1.08 0.85
CA GLY A 33 -18.58 1.55 0.17
C GLY A 33 -18.41 1.95 -1.30
N ALA A 34 -17.23 1.78 -1.89
CA ALA A 34 -17.02 2.08 -3.31
C ALA A 34 -17.78 1.11 -4.21
N LYS A 35 -18.47 1.66 -5.22
CA LYS A 35 -19.15 0.86 -6.25
C LYS A 35 -18.14 0.09 -7.09
N GLU A 36 -18.57 -1.06 -7.61
CA GLU A 36 -17.80 -1.82 -8.58
C GLU A 36 -17.49 -0.95 -9.81
N GLY A 37 -16.22 -0.98 -10.29
CA GLY A 37 -15.77 -0.09 -11.36
C GLY A 37 -15.34 1.32 -10.95
N SER A 38 -15.39 1.66 -9.65
CA SER A 38 -14.87 2.94 -9.16
C SER A 38 -13.41 3.15 -9.56
N ARG A 39 -13.08 4.38 -9.97
CA ARG A 39 -11.70 4.78 -10.31
C ARG A 39 -10.89 5.22 -9.09
N ASN A 40 -11.51 5.34 -7.92
CA ASN A 40 -10.86 5.76 -6.68
C ASN A 40 -10.11 4.59 -6.00
N ASN A 41 -9.19 3.98 -6.73
CA ASN A 41 -8.39 2.86 -6.23
C ASN A 41 -7.02 3.34 -5.78
N LYS A 42 -6.48 2.72 -4.73
CA LYS A 42 -5.06 2.84 -4.34
C LYS A 42 -4.34 1.54 -4.69
N TYR A 43 -3.05 1.63 -5.00
CA TYR A 43 -2.17 0.47 -5.17
C TYR A 43 -1.18 0.46 -4.02
N LEU A 44 -1.10 -0.65 -3.33
CA LEU A 44 -0.25 -0.83 -2.15
C LEU A 44 0.78 -1.93 -2.43
N ILE A 45 2.01 -1.69 -2.04
CA ILE A 45 3.03 -2.74 -1.99
C ILE A 45 2.74 -3.59 -0.75
N GLU A 46 2.51 -4.90 -0.93
CA GLU A 46 2.20 -5.79 0.20
C GLU A 46 3.44 -6.19 0.98
N ASP A 47 4.54 -6.44 0.30
CA ASP A 47 5.80 -6.85 0.91
C ASP A 47 6.46 -5.72 1.70
N ASN A 48 6.76 -5.97 2.98
CA ASN A 48 7.33 -4.96 3.88
C ASN A 48 8.78 -4.64 3.55
N PHE A 49 9.55 -5.63 3.04
CA PHE A 49 10.92 -5.39 2.59
C PHE A 49 10.93 -4.48 1.35
N LEU A 50 10.07 -4.71 0.38
CA LEU A 50 9.96 -3.85 -0.80
C LEU A 50 9.49 -2.44 -0.44
N ASN A 51 8.59 -2.28 0.53
CA ASN A 51 8.21 -0.97 1.05
C ASN A 51 9.41 -0.21 1.63
N LEU A 52 10.23 -0.89 2.46
CA LEU A 52 11.44 -0.32 3.04
C LEU A 52 12.45 0.01 1.93
N TRP A 53 12.66 -0.95 1.01
CA TRP A 53 13.61 -0.81 -0.08
C TRP A 53 13.32 0.41 -0.96
N PHE A 54 12.09 0.53 -1.48
CA PHE A 54 11.74 1.65 -2.35
C PHE A 54 11.74 2.99 -1.61
N ARG A 55 11.31 3.00 -0.34
CA ARG A 55 11.23 4.23 0.44
C ARG A 55 12.59 4.79 0.85
N PHE A 56 13.53 3.94 1.25
CA PHE A 56 14.78 4.38 1.85
C PHE A 56 16.02 4.04 1.00
N ILE A 57 16.07 2.90 0.36
CA ILE A 57 17.25 2.46 -0.37
C ILE A 57 17.20 2.98 -1.82
N TYR A 58 16.19 2.60 -2.57
CA TYR A 58 16.09 2.97 -3.98
C TYR A 58 15.97 4.47 -4.19
N LYS A 59 15.14 5.14 -3.40
CA LYS A 59 14.93 6.59 -3.46
C LYS A 59 16.21 7.38 -3.22
N TYR A 60 17.08 6.91 -2.33
CA TYR A 60 18.31 7.58 -1.92
C TYR A 60 19.58 6.85 -2.41
N ARG A 61 19.45 6.04 -3.46
CA ARG A 61 20.57 5.25 -4.00
C ARG A 61 21.80 6.07 -4.33
N SER A 62 21.63 7.29 -4.84
CA SER A 62 22.77 8.17 -5.17
C SER A 62 23.59 8.54 -3.93
N ALA A 63 22.96 8.76 -2.77
CA ALA A 63 23.68 9.00 -1.52
C ALA A 63 24.43 7.74 -1.07
N ILE A 64 23.85 6.56 -1.27
CA ILE A 64 24.50 5.27 -0.96
C ILE A 64 25.70 5.04 -1.88
N GLU A 65 25.57 5.30 -3.18
CA GLU A 65 26.63 5.13 -4.18
C GLU A 65 27.87 5.98 -3.89
N ILE A 66 27.69 7.20 -3.37
CA ILE A 66 28.79 8.07 -2.95
C ILE A 66 29.27 7.82 -1.51
N GLY A 67 28.72 6.79 -0.83
CA GLY A 67 29.12 6.41 0.53
C GLY A 67 28.54 7.29 1.64
N ASN A 68 27.61 8.21 1.35
CA ASN A 68 26.98 9.08 2.36
C ASN A 68 25.87 8.35 3.12
N LEU A 69 26.22 7.33 3.89
CA LEU A 69 25.27 6.50 4.63
C LEU A 69 24.62 7.24 5.80
N ASP A 70 25.30 8.22 6.40
CA ASP A 70 24.74 9.04 7.49
C ASP A 70 23.55 9.86 7.01
N TYR A 71 23.59 10.36 5.79
CA TYR A 71 22.44 11.04 5.19
C TYR A 71 21.21 10.12 5.12
N VAL A 72 21.39 8.89 4.67
CA VAL A 72 20.30 7.90 4.56
C VAL A 72 19.79 7.52 5.94
N ARG A 73 20.67 7.34 6.93
CA ARG A 73 20.31 7.08 8.33
C ARG A 73 19.41 8.19 8.90
N ASN A 74 19.82 9.45 8.73
CA ASN A 74 19.04 10.60 9.21
C ASN A 74 17.65 10.66 8.56
N ILE A 75 17.52 10.31 7.27
CA ILE A 75 16.23 10.20 6.61
C ILE A 75 15.39 9.08 7.21
N MET A 76 15.99 7.92 7.46
CA MET A 76 15.28 6.79 8.08
C MET A 76 14.78 7.15 9.48
N GLU A 77 15.60 7.79 10.30
CA GLU A 77 15.23 8.24 11.65
C GLU A 77 14.08 9.25 11.60
N ARG A 78 14.15 10.24 10.70
CA ARG A 78 13.09 11.24 10.53
C ARG A 78 11.74 10.61 10.14
N ASP A 79 11.77 9.63 9.22
CA ASP A 79 10.55 9.06 8.61
C ASP A 79 10.11 7.75 9.29
N TYR A 80 10.81 7.32 10.35
CA TYR A 80 10.59 6.03 11.02
C TYR A 80 9.16 5.90 11.54
N ASP A 81 8.64 6.91 12.23
CA ASP A 81 7.31 6.86 12.83
C ASP A 81 6.22 6.69 11.76
N THR A 82 6.35 7.42 10.65
CA THR A 82 5.42 7.29 9.54
C THR A 82 5.50 5.90 8.88
N PHE A 83 6.71 5.37 8.70
CA PHE A 83 6.92 4.06 8.11
C PHE A 83 6.43 2.94 9.02
N SER A 84 6.78 2.98 10.29
CA SER A 84 6.34 1.99 11.29
C SER A 84 4.82 2.02 11.47
N GLY A 85 4.19 3.19 11.41
CA GLY A 85 2.73 3.33 11.42
C GLY A 85 2.05 2.57 10.28
N ILE A 86 2.61 2.62 9.07
CA ILE A 86 2.09 1.85 7.92
C ILE A 86 2.18 0.34 8.18
N ILE A 87 3.29 -0.13 8.73
CA ILE A 87 3.48 -1.56 9.05
C ILE A 87 2.55 -2.00 10.18
N LEU A 88 2.41 -1.17 11.21
CA LEU A 88 1.52 -1.43 12.34
C LEU A 88 0.05 -1.54 11.90
N LYS A 89 -0.40 -0.66 11.01
CA LYS A 89 -1.73 -0.72 10.39
C LYS A 89 -1.97 -2.05 9.67
N LYS A 90 -0.99 -2.52 8.88
CA LYS A 90 -1.07 -3.84 8.23
C LYS A 90 -1.19 -4.98 9.25
N TYR A 91 -0.42 -4.91 10.34
CA TYR A 91 -0.47 -5.89 11.41
C TYR A 91 -1.84 -5.95 12.07
N PHE A 92 -2.41 -4.81 12.47
CA PHE A 92 -3.73 -4.78 13.08
C PHE A 92 -4.82 -5.26 12.13
N ARG A 93 -4.74 -4.87 10.85
CA ARG A 93 -5.67 -5.37 9.83
C ARG A 93 -5.60 -6.90 9.71
N ALA A 94 -4.41 -7.48 9.68
CA ALA A 94 -4.24 -8.93 9.64
C ALA A 94 -4.85 -9.60 10.89
N LYS A 95 -4.62 -9.04 12.08
CA LYS A 95 -5.23 -9.54 13.33
C LYS A 95 -6.75 -9.50 13.31
N MET A 96 -7.35 -8.44 12.77
CA MET A 96 -8.80 -8.34 12.62
C MET A 96 -9.36 -9.35 11.62
N ILE A 97 -8.63 -9.63 10.53
CA ILE A 97 -9.00 -10.70 9.58
C ILE A 97 -8.92 -12.07 10.26
N ASP A 98 -7.85 -12.34 11.00
CA ASP A 98 -7.61 -13.62 11.69
C ASP A 98 -8.65 -13.89 12.79
N SER A 99 -9.25 -12.84 13.37
CA SER A 99 -10.31 -13.00 14.40
C SER A 99 -11.60 -13.60 13.86
N MET A 100 -11.81 -13.54 12.54
CA MET A 100 -13.04 -14.01 11.86
C MET A 100 -14.34 -13.36 12.38
N GLU A 101 -14.23 -12.20 13.05
CA GLU A 101 -15.40 -11.49 13.62
C GLU A 101 -16.09 -10.57 12.61
N TYR A 102 -15.39 -10.20 11.51
CA TYR A 102 -15.86 -9.17 10.60
C TYR A 102 -16.19 -9.75 9.22
N SER A 103 -17.30 -9.27 8.65
CA SER A 103 -17.72 -9.62 7.28
C SER A 103 -16.98 -8.83 6.22
N ASP A 104 -16.50 -7.61 6.54
CA ASP A 104 -15.73 -6.75 5.65
C ASP A 104 -14.72 -5.91 6.45
N ILE A 105 -13.51 -5.76 5.92
CA ILE A 105 -12.45 -4.93 6.50
C ILE A 105 -11.76 -4.17 5.38
N GLN A 106 -11.97 -2.86 5.31
CA GLN A 106 -11.40 -1.98 4.28
C GLN A 106 -10.89 -0.67 4.89
N GLY A 107 -10.22 0.15 4.10
CA GLY A 107 -9.97 1.55 4.44
C GLY A 107 -11.03 2.43 3.83
N TYR A 108 -11.17 3.65 4.31
CA TYR A 108 -12.01 4.67 3.71
C TYR A 108 -11.16 5.87 3.31
N TRP A 109 -11.41 6.43 2.13
CA TRP A 109 -10.89 7.72 1.68
C TRP A 109 -11.86 8.35 0.69
N ASN A 110 -11.95 9.67 0.75
CA ASN A 110 -12.75 10.42 -0.20
C ASN A 110 -11.98 10.67 -1.52
N ASN A 111 -12.69 11.15 -2.55
CA ASN A 111 -12.10 11.39 -3.87
C ASN A 111 -11.02 12.48 -3.87
N LYS A 112 -11.02 13.36 -2.88
CA LYS A 112 -10.04 14.45 -2.73
C LYS A 112 -8.83 14.01 -1.90
N GLY A 113 -8.92 12.89 -1.16
CA GLY A 113 -7.88 12.41 -0.25
C GLY A 113 -7.72 13.27 1.01
N GLU A 114 -8.70 14.11 1.33
CA GLU A 114 -8.71 14.96 2.52
C GLU A 114 -9.14 14.20 3.76
N ASP A 115 -10.07 13.25 3.60
CA ASP A 115 -10.58 12.41 4.68
C ASP A 115 -10.14 10.96 4.44
N GLU A 116 -9.48 10.38 5.42
CA GLU A 116 -9.03 8.98 5.39
C GLU A 116 -9.28 8.33 6.75
N ILE A 117 -9.83 7.09 6.71
CA ILE A 117 -9.95 6.21 7.87
C ILE A 117 -9.17 4.95 7.51
N ASP A 118 -8.21 4.60 8.33
CA ASP A 118 -7.28 3.53 8.06
C ASP A 118 -7.94 2.15 8.00
N ILE A 119 -8.85 1.89 8.93
CA ILE A 119 -9.56 0.62 9.00
C ILE A 119 -11.02 0.90 9.31
N VAL A 120 -11.90 0.37 8.46
CA VAL A 120 -13.34 0.27 8.67
C VAL A 120 -13.67 -1.21 8.65
N ALA A 121 -14.10 -1.76 9.77
CA ALA A 121 -14.44 -3.16 9.91
C ALA A 121 -15.93 -3.31 10.24
N VAL A 122 -16.63 -4.16 9.50
CA VAL A 122 -18.08 -4.37 9.62
C VAL A 122 -18.37 -5.79 10.09
N ASN A 123 -19.21 -5.90 11.10
CA ASN A 123 -19.87 -7.15 11.48
C ASN A 123 -21.37 -6.99 11.21
N GLU A 124 -21.83 -7.56 10.09
CA GLU A 124 -23.22 -7.43 9.67
C GLU A 124 -24.18 -8.18 10.60
N PHE A 125 -23.74 -9.28 11.18
CA PHE A 125 -24.54 -10.09 12.09
C PHE A 125 -24.87 -9.34 13.39
N GLU A 126 -23.85 -8.68 13.98
CA GLU A 126 -24.00 -7.86 15.19
C GLU A 126 -24.42 -6.42 14.89
N LYS A 127 -24.51 -6.03 13.61
CA LYS A 127 -24.78 -4.65 13.17
C LYS A 127 -23.80 -3.66 13.77
N ARG A 128 -22.52 -4.04 13.85
CA ARG A 128 -21.43 -3.25 14.44
C ARG A 128 -20.44 -2.80 13.37
N ILE A 129 -20.01 -1.54 13.46
CA ILE A 129 -18.94 -0.99 12.65
C ILE A 129 -17.86 -0.47 13.60
N VAL A 130 -16.62 -0.82 13.32
CA VAL A 130 -15.42 -0.38 14.06
C VAL A 130 -14.55 0.46 13.15
N PHE A 131 -14.08 1.58 13.66
CA PHE A 131 -13.18 2.51 12.98
C PHE A 131 -11.85 2.59 13.74
N CYS A 132 -10.72 2.57 12.99
CA CYS A 132 -9.36 2.78 13.52
C CYS A 132 -8.57 3.70 12.60
#